data_21919b2fbdcf9614d301388babffedc6
#
_entry.id   21919b2fbdcf9614d301388babffedc6
#
_cell.length_a   1.000
_cell.length_b   1.000
_cell.length_c   1.000
_cell.angle_alpha   90.00
_cell.angle_beta   90.00
_cell.angle_gamma   90.00
#
_symmetry.space_group_name_H-M   'P 1'
#
loop_
_entity.id
_entity.type
_entity.pdbx_description
1 polymer ?
#
loop_
_entity_poly.entity_id
_entity_poly.type
_entity_poly.pdbx_seq_one_letter_code
_entity_poly.pdbx_strand_id
1 'polypeptide(L)'
;ESHPGGGELVLEYGGRDVTKILKDEASHTHSEAAYEVLDDSFVGFVATPKVIDTAVKSTHPDQIVPLPPTQAGLAELKENGVGAKVPVYATTGLSSEDDLSKETDLVNDYKTHKFLDLNKPLLMQVWFGGFEKDFYLEQVHRPRHYKGGESAPLFGNFLEPLSKTPWWVIPIVWLPPVSYGTYIARAGCSSLVEEVGYWFLGLFLWTLVEYILHRFLFHLDRQVEMFPFEEAILTAYSFLPNNRVAITLHFLLHGIHHYLPMDKLRLVMPPTLFLALATPFWKLAHFVFYWNWSVATAVFCGGIFGYICYDLTHYFLHHRTLPSYWRELKKYHLQHHFMDYENGFGVTSRFWDQVFGTQLAPPPIKTL
;
A
#
# COMPACT_ATOMS: atom_id res chain seq x y z
N GLU A 1 3.67 -27.30 -13.41
CA GLU A 1 2.96 -28.60 -13.48
C GLU A 1 1.49 -28.46 -13.94
N SER A 2 0.95 -27.26 -14.06
CA SER A 2 -0.45 -26.99 -14.45
C SER A 2 -0.61 -26.24 -15.79
N HIS A 3 0.41 -26.28 -16.66
CA HIS A 3 0.30 -25.65 -17.98
C HIS A 3 -0.72 -26.43 -18.85
N PRO A 4 -1.75 -25.77 -19.46
CA PRO A 4 -2.80 -26.44 -20.23
C PRO A 4 -2.28 -27.25 -21.43
N GLY A 5 -1.12 -26.90 -22.00
CA GLY A 5 -0.43 -27.64 -23.07
C GLY A 5 0.45 -28.79 -22.58
N GLY A 6 0.47 -29.04 -21.26
CA GLY A 6 1.33 -30.04 -20.59
C GLY A 6 2.61 -29.43 -20.02
N GLY A 7 2.97 -29.86 -18.81
CA GLY A 7 4.18 -29.40 -18.13
C GLY A 7 5.48 -29.74 -18.85
N GLU A 8 5.49 -30.81 -19.65
CA GLU A 8 6.64 -31.24 -20.43
C GLU A 8 7.06 -30.18 -21.46
N LEU A 9 6.09 -29.49 -22.08
CA LEU A 9 6.35 -28.40 -23.03
C LEU A 9 7.15 -27.26 -22.40
N VAL A 10 6.83 -26.91 -21.15
CA VAL A 10 7.55 -25.85 -20.39
C VAL A 10 8.96 -26.33 -20.05
N LEU A 11 9.11 -27.60 -19.68
CA LEU A 11 10.41 -28.20 -19.32
C LEU A 11 11.37 -28.28 -20.54
N GLU A 12 10.86 -28.43 -21.75
CA GLU A 12 11.66 -28.46 -22.97
C GLU A 12 12.40 -27.13 -23.19
N TYR A 13 11.84 -26.03 -22.74
CA TYR A 13 12.43 -24.69 -22.85
C TYR A 13 13.18 -24.26 -21.57
N GLY A 14 13.35 -25.14 -20.62
CA GLY A 14 14.06 -24.85 -19.37
C GLY A 14 15.46 -24.27 -19.61
N GLY A 15 15.76 -23.11 -19.00
CA GLY A 15 17.05 -22.42 -19.16
C GLY A 15 17.22 -21.62 -20.46
N ARG A 16 16.17 -21.50 -21.29
CA ARG A 16 16.20 -20.73 -22.54
C ARG A 16 15.36 -19.47 -22.45
N ASP A 17 15.73 -18.44 -23.22
CA ASP A 17 14.89 -17.27 -23.42
C ASP A 17 13.71 -17.60 -24.34
N VAL A 18 12.51 -17.59 -23.79
CA VAL A 18 11.26 -17.89 -24.50
C VAL A 18 10.46 -16.64 -24.85
N THR A 19 11.00 -15.44 -24.66
CA THR A 19 10.31 -14.15 -24.87
C THR A 19 9.72 -14.03 -26.27
N LYS A 20 10.46 -14.49 -27.30
CA LYS A 20 9.99 -14.46 -28.70
C LYS A 20 8.83 -15.43 -28.91
N ILE A 21 8.91 -16.64 -28.34
CA ILE A 21 7.88 -17.68 -28.46
C ILE A 21 6.59 -17.26 -27.77
N LEU A 22 6.69 -16.69 -26.57
CA LEU A 22 5.55 -16.19 -25.82
C LEU A 22 4.80 -15.04 -26.53
N LYS A 23 5.48 -14.27 -27.36
CA LYS A 23 4.91 -13.13 -28.12
C LYS A 23 4.54 -13.48 -29.56
N ASP A 24 4.81 -14.68 -30.00
CA ASP A 24 4.54 -15.11 -31.36
C ASP A 24 3.10 -15.64 -31.50
N GLU A 25 2.21 -14.76 -31.93
CA GLU A 25 0.78 -15.08 -32.14
C GLU A 25 0.57 -16.19 -33.21
N ALA A 26 1.54 -16.46 -34.05
CA ALA A 26 1.45 -17.50 -35.07
C ALA A 26 1.72 -18.90 -34.49
N SER A 27 2.43 -19.02 -33.38
CA SER A 27 2.71 -20.31 -32.74
C SER A 27 1.57 -20.71 -31.78
N HIS A 28 1.13 -19.80 -30.90
CA HIS A 28 -0.01 -19.96 -30.01
C HIS A 28 -0.29 -18.64 -29.29
N THR A 29 -1.54 -18.43 -28.89
CA THR A 29 -1.95 -17.27 -28.12
C THR A 29 -2.16 -17.64 -26.66
N HIS A 30 -1.57 -16.85 -25.75
CA HIS A 30 -1.85 -16.95 -24.33
C HIS A 30 -2.93 -15.95 -23.92
N SER A 31 -3.83 -16.37 -23.03
CA SER A 31 -4.81 -15.48 -22.45
C SER A 31 -4.14 -14.49 -21.47
N GLU A 32 -4.82 -13.37 -21.16
CA GLU A 32 -4.35 -12.46 -20.10
C GLU A 32 -4.14 -13.20 -18.76
N ALA A 33 -5.01 -14.16 -18.43
CA ALA A 33 -4.85 -14.99 -17.23
C ALA A 33 -3.55 -15.83 -17.25
N ALA A 34 -3.08 -16.27 -18.44
CA ALA A 34 -1.81 -16.97 -18.53
C ALA A 34 -0.61 -16.04 -18.28
N TYR A 35 -0.69 -14.79 -18.74
CA TYR A 35 0.33 -13.78 -18.40
C TYR A 35 0.30 -13.40 -16.91
N GLU A 36 -0.86 -13.40 -16.27
CA GLU A 36 -0.97 -13.22 -14.81
C GLU A 36 -0.25 -14.34 -14.05
N VAL A 37 -0.47 -15.60 -14.46
CA VAL A 37 0.23 -16.75 -13.85
C VAL A 37 1.74 -16.67 -14.09
N LEU A 38 2.17 -16.17 -15.26
CA LEU A 38 3.58 -15.99 -15.57
C LEU A 38 4.20 -14.87 -14.70
N ASP A 39 3.49 -13.76 -14.53
CA ASP A 39 3.91 -12.67 -13.64
C ASP A 39 3.94 -13.12 -12.17
N ASP A 40 2.96 -13.91 -11.74
CA ASP A 40 2.92 -14.52 -10.40
C ASP A 40 4.04 -15.55 -10.19
N SER A 41 4.59 -16.10 -11.28
CA SER A 41 5.69 -17.07 -11.27
C SER A 41 7.07 -16.44 -11.50
N PHE A 42 7.17 -15.12 -11.40
CA PHE A 42 8.44 -14.42 -11.60
C PHE A 42 9.46 -14.75 -10.49
N VAL A 43 10.61 -15.30 -10.87
CA VAL A 43 11.66 -15.77 -9.93
C VAL A 43 12.82 -14.80 -9.83
N GLY A 44 13.05 -13.96 -10.84
CA GLY A 44 14.13 -12.98 -10.83
C GLY A 44 14.62 -12.59 -12.24
N PHE A 45 15.61 -11.72 -12.28
CA PHE A 45 16.22 -11.22 -13.51
C PHE A 45 17.43 -12.06 -13.91
N VAL A 46 17.60 -12.27 -15.21
CA VAL A 46 18.85 -12.86 -15.73
C VAL A 46 19.96 -11.82 -15.64
N ALA A 47 21.04 -12.13 -14.93
CA ALA A 47 22.20 -11.25 -14.85
C ALA A 47 22.86 -11.07 -16.23
N THR A 48 23.18 -9.83 -16.57
CA THR A 48 23.92 -9.56 -17.82
C THR A 48 25.36 -10.05 -17.72
N PRO A 49 26.02 -10.41 -18.84
CA PRO A 49 27.42 -10.88 -18.85
C PRO A 49 28.38 -9.96 -18.12
N LYS A 50 28.18 -8.63 -18.14
CA LYS A 50 28.98 -7.66 -17.41
C LYS A 50 28.91 -7.81 -15.88
N VAL A 51 27.74 -8.15 -15.36
CA VAL A 51 27.51 -8.36 -13.91
C VAL A 51 28.16 -9.68 -13.48
N ILE A 52 28.11 -10.71 -14.33
CA ILE A 52 28.78 -11.99 -14.09
C ILE A 52 30.30 -11.83 -14.03
N ASP A 53 30.91 -11.10 -14.98
CA ASP A 53 32.34 -10.85 -15.00
C ASP A 53 32.86 -10.08 -13.79
N THR A 54 32.06 -9.15 -13.27
CA THR A 54 32.43 -8.38 -12.06
C THR A 54 32.32 -9.24 -10.79
N ALA A 55 31.31 -10.09 -10.71
CA ALA A 55 31.11 -11.01 -9.58
C ALA A 55 32.18 -12.13 -9.55
N VAL A 56 32.55 -12.66 -10.72
CA VAL A 56 33.57 -13.74 -10.84
C VAL A 56 34.97 -13.24 -10.52
N LYS A 57 35.27 -11.96 -10.72
CA LYS A 57 36.61 -11.40 -10.39
C LYS A 57 36.81 -11.11 -8.92
N SER A 58 35.78 -11.14 -8.08
CA SER A 58 35.86 -10.75 -6.67
C SER A 58 35.77 -11.89 -5.64
N THR A 59 35.58 -13.16 -6.08
CA THR A 59 35.36 -14.26 -5.14
C THR A 59 36.19 -15.51 -5.49
N HIS A 60 36.67 -16.21 -4.48
CA HIS A 60 37.20 -17.56 -4.58
C HIS A 60 36.12 -18.51 -5.12
N PRO A 61 36.48 -19.54 -5.95
CA PRO A 61 35.50 -20.40 -6.63
C PRO A 61 34.49 -21.13 -5.74
N ASP A 62 34.70 -21.19 -4.46
CA ASP A 62 33.85 -21.94 -3.52
C ASP A 62 32.83 -21.09 -2.75
N GLN A 63 32.73 -19.77 -3.03
CA GLN A 63 31.76 -18.88 -2.38
C GLN A 63 31.13 -17.93 -3.41
N ILE A 64 30.26 -18.44 -4.24
CA ILE A 64 29.35 -17.59 -5.03
C ILE A 64 28.20 -17.18 -4.12
N VAL A 65 28.38 -16.07 -3.39
CA VAL A 65 27.29 -15.36 -2.77
C VAL A 65 26.72 -14.44 -3.85
N PRO A 66 25.44 -14.59 -4.26
CA PRO A 66 24.82 -13.62 -5.15
C PRO A 66 24.88 -12.25 -4.49
N LEU A 67 25.59 -11.30 -5.09
CA LEU A 67 25.49 -9.89 -4.68
C LEU A 67 24.03 -9.47 -4.83
N PRO A 68 23.41 -8.90 -3.81
CA PRO A 68 22.07 -8.36 -3.97
C PRO A 68 22.10 -7.33 -5.11
N PRO A 69 21.12 -7.38 -6.05
CA PRO A 69 21.09 -6.50 -7.22
C PRO A 69 21.15 -5.00 -6.92
N THR A 70 20.90 -4.65 -5.67
CA THR A 70 20.87 -3.31 -5.10
C THR A 70 22.20 -2.55 -5.15
N GLN A 71 23.36 -3.20 -4.99
CA GLN A 71 24.63 -2.45 -4.96
C GLN A 71 25.15 -2.05 -6.34
N ALA A 72 24.90 -2.85 -7.38
CA ALA A 72 25.28 -2.51 -8.74
C ALA A 72 24.38 -1.40 -9.32
N GLY A 73 23.06 -1.45 -9.06
CA GLY A 73 22.11 -0.41 -9.47
C GLY A 73 22.37 0.93 -8.76
N LEU A 74 22.77 0.90 -7.49
CA LEU A 74 23.11 2.11 -6.72
C LEU A 74 24.42 2.78 -7.21
N ALA A 75 25.39 2.02 -7.69
CA ALA A 75 26.62 2.57 -8.25
C ALA A 75 26.37 3.29 -9.60
N GLU A 76 25.53 2.71 -10.45
CA GLU A 76 25.16 3.29 -11.76
C GLU A 76 24.31 4.58 -11.62
N LEU A 77 23.41 4.64 -10.62
CA LEU A 77 22.61 5.82 -10.33
C LEU A 77 23.43 6.98 -9.74
N LYS A 78 24.50 6.70 -9.01
CA LYS A 78 25.44 7.72 -8.50
C LYS A 78 26.34 8.30 -9.59
N GLU A 79 26.69 7.52 -10.59
CA GLU A 79 27.57 7.97 -11.69
C GLU A 79 26.84 8.90 -12.69
N ASN A 80 25.53 8.78 -12.82
CA ASN A 80 24.74 9.54 -13.80
C ASN A 80 24.20 10.90 -13.30
N GLY A 81 24.58 11.36 -12.09
CA GLY A 81 24.34 12.73 -11.61
C GLY A 81 22.87 13.17 -11.52
N VAL A 82 21.93 12.25 -11.68
CA VAL A 82 20.51 12.51 -11.51
C VAL A 82 20.19 12.24 -10.05
N GLY A 83 19.79 13.28 -9.32
CA GLY A 83 19.32 13.17 -7.93
C GLY A 83 18.01 12.39 -7.79
N ALA A 84 17.93 11.21 -8.37
CA ALA A 84 16.81 10.31 -8.21
C ALA A 84 16.87 9.75 -6.78
N LYS A 85 15.81 9.99 -5.99
CA LYS A 85 15.60 9.32 -4.71
C LYS A 85 15.77 7.82 -4.92
N VAL A 86 16.67 7.19 -4.17
CA VAL A 86 16.85 5.74 -4.21
C VAL A 86 15.54 5.13 -3.72
N PRO A 87 14.87 4.28 -4.51
CA PRO A 87 13.61 3.66 -4.08
C PRO A 87 13.81 2.93 -2.75
N VAL A 88 12.84 3.04 -1.84
CA VAL A 88 12.93 2.48 -0.49
C VAL A 88 13.17 0.96 -0.51
N TYR A 89 12.63 0.24 -1.48
CA TYR A 89 12.90 -1.19 -1.65
C TYR A 89 14.39 -1.54 -1.87
N ALA A 90 15.17 -0.63 -2.46
CA ALA A 90 16.61 -0.81 -2.59
C ALA A 90 17.33 -0.87 -1.23
N THR A 91 16.74 -0.31 -0.19
CA THR A 91 17.24 -0.34 1.18
C THR A 91 16.60 -1.44 2.03
N THR A 92 15.38 -1.87 1.71
CA THR A 92 14.65 -2.92 2.45
C THR A 92 15.01 -4.35 2.02
N GLY A 93 15.64 -4.52 0.86
CA GLY A 93 15.99 -5.83 0.31
C GLY A 93 14.79 -6.62 -0.26
N LEU A 94 13.62 -5.99 -0.35
CA LEU A 94 12.43 -6.58 -0.98
C LEU A 94 12.51 -6.30 -2.49
N SER A 95 12.86 -7.30 -3.28
CA SER A 95 13.18 -7.10 -4.70
C SER A 95 12.10 -7.60 -5.67
N SER A 96 11.05 -8.28 -5.20
CA SER A 96 10.05 -8.87 -6.08
C SER A 96 8.69 -9.11 -5.40
N GLU A 97 7.63 -9.27 -6.21
CA GLU A 97 6.31 -9.70 -5.73
C GLU A 97 6.34 -11.07 -5.01
N ASP A 98 7.34 -11.91 -5.28
CA ASP A 98 7.54 -13.18 -4.58
C ASP A 98 7.81 -12.99 -3.08
N ASP A 99 8.39 -11.84 -2.70
CA ASP A 99 8.60 -11.52 -1.29
C ASP A 99 7.29 -11.14 -0.59
N LEU A 100 6.25 -10.72 -1.34
CA LEU A 100 4.94 -10.34 -0.81
C LEU A 100 4.15 -11.52 -0.23
N SER A 101 4.32 -12.70 -0.82
CA SER A 101 3.66 -13.94 -0.40
C SER A 101 4.53 -14.83 0.49
N LYS A 102 5.82 -14.52 0.59
CA LYS A 102 6.76 -15.28 1.39
C LYS A 102 6.46 -15.11 2.87
N GLU A 103 6.29 -16.25 3.53
CA GLU A 103 6.09 -16.25 4.98
C GLU A 103 7.29 -15.63 5.69
N THR A 104 6.99 -14.72 6.60
CA THR A 104 8.00 -14.23 7.52
C THR A 104 8.32 -15.31 8.56
N ASP A 105 9.58 -15.69 8.70
CA ASP A 105 10.04 -16.48 9.85
C ASP A 105 9.97 -15.60 11.10
N LEU A 106 8.88 -15.70 11.83
CA LEU A 106 8.56 -14.83 12.97
C LEU A 106 9.65 -14.89 14.06
N VAL A 107 10.26 -16.06 14.25
CA VAL A 107 11.30 -16.24 15.28
C VAL A 107 12.60 -15.58 14.87
N ASN A 108 12.98 -15.73 13.61
CA ASN A 108 14.20 -15.13 13.08
C ASN A 108 14.06 -13.64 12.89
N ASP A 109 12.89 -13.16 12.40
CA ASP A 109 12.58 -11.75 12.26
C ASP A 109 12.70 -11.01 13.60
N TYR A 110 12.06 -11.54 14.65
CA TYR A 110 12.14 -10.93 15.98
C TYR A 110 13.56 -10.97 16.56
N LYS A 111 14.33 -12.05 16.34
CA LYS A 111 15.73 -12.11 16.78
C LYS A 111 16.62 -11.09 16.09
N THR A 112 16.39 -10.88 14.79
CA THR A 112 17.21 -10.02 13.94
C THR A 112 16.87 -8.56 14.17
N HIS A 113 15.58 -8.22 14.10
CA HIS A 113 15.13 -6.83 14.11
C HIS A 113 14.69 -6.32 15.48
N LYS A 114 14.35 -7.22 16.42
CA LYS A 114 13.93 -6.90 17.80
C LYS A 114 12.83 -5.84 17.86
N PHE A 115 11.89 -5.92 16.93
CA PHE A 115 10.79 -4.97 16.84
C PHE A 115 9.53 -5.52 17.51
N LEU A 116 8.67 -6.23 16.77
CA LEU A 116 7.42 -6.77 17.30
C LEU A 116 7.40 -8.29 17.18
N ASP A 117 7.08 -8.99 18.28
CA ASP A 117 6.77 -10.41 18.28
C ASP A 117 5.30 -10.58 17.83
N LEU A 118 5.10 -11.04 16.60
CA LEU A 118 3.78 -11.21 15.99
C LEU A 118 2.90 -12.25 16.69
N ASN A 119 3.45 -13.06 17.59
CA ASN A 119 2.69 -14.00 18.41
C ASN A 119 2.14 -13.38 19.71
N LYS A 120 2.47 -12.11 19.98
CA LYS A 120 2.05 -11.40 21.19
C LYS A 120 1.25 -10.12 20.85
N PRO A 121 0.44 -9.59 21.77
CA PRO A 121 -0.34 -8.38 21.55
C PRO A 121 0.52 -7.21 21.07
N LEU A 122 0.28 -6.73 19.84
CA LEU A 122 1.13 -5.73 19.19
C LEU A 122 1.01 -4.37 19.84
N LEU A 123 -0.19 -3.95 20.25
CA LEU A 123 -0.41 -2.63 20.84
C LEU A 123 0.44 -2.41 22.09
N MET A 124 0.50 -3.42 22.96
CA MET A 124 1.27 -3.32 24.21
C MET A 124 2.77 -3.26 23.94
N GLN A 125 3.25 -3.95 22.90
CA GLN A 125 4.64 -3.90 22.50
C GLN A 125 5.02 -2.53 21.94
N VAL A 126 4.17 -1.93 21.10
CA VAL A 126 4.40 -0.57 20.58
C VAL A 126 4.37 0.46 21.71
N TRP A 127 3.39 0.37 22.63
CA TRP A 127 3.23 1.34 23.72
C TRP A 127 4.37 1.31 24.75
N PHE A 128 4.86 0.11 25.09
CA PHE A 128 5.91 -0.07 26.10
C PHE A 128 7.31 -0.34 25.53
N GLY A 129 7.44 -0.53 24.22
CA GLY A 129 8.70 -0.90 23.58
C GLY A 129 9.77 0.17 23.65
N GLY A 130 9.39 1.44 23.90
CA GLY A 130 10.37 2.54 24.00
C GLY A 130 11.12 2.80 22.67
N PHE A 131 10.48 2.52 21.55
CA PHE A 131 11.09 2.68 20.24
C PHE A 131 11.36 4.15 19.90
N GLU A 132 12.59 4.41 19.44
CA GLU A 132 12.93 5.66 18.79
C GLU A 132 12.21 5.75 17.42
N LYS A 133 11.81 6.97 17.05
CA LYS A 133 11.03 7.21 15.82
C LYS A 133 11.68 6.60 14.58
N ASP A 134 12.96 6.84 14.37
CA ASP A 134 13.65 6.41 13.14
C ASP A 134 13.72 4.89 13.04
N PHE A 135 14.00 4.21 14.15
CA PHE A 135 13.94 2.75 14.22
C PHE A 135 12.54 2.23 13.98
N TYR A 136 11.53 2.86 14.59
CA TYR A 136 10.12 2.48 14.39
C TYR A 136 9.72 2.60 12.91
N LEU A 137 10.04 3.73 12.26
CA LEU A 137 9.71 3.98 10.86
C LEU A 137 10.41 2.98 9.94
N GLU A 138 11.69 2.70 10.16
CA GLU A 138 12.40 1.66 9.42
C GLU A 138 11.71 0.30 9.52
N GLN A 139 11.25 -0.07 10.71
CA GLN A 139 10.69 -1.39 10.94
C GLN A 139 9.22 -1.51 10.50
N VAL A 140 8.41 -0.46 10.68
CA VAL A 140 7.00 -0.48 10.31
C VAL A 140 6.78 -0.53 8.80
N HIS A 141 7.72 0.04 8.02
CA HIS A 141 7.70 -0.02 6.55
C HIS A 141 8.47 -1.21 5.97
N ARG A 142 8.79 -2.20 6.79
CA ARG A 142 9.20 -3.53 6.35
C ARG A 142 8.01 -4.47 6.44
N PRO A 143 7.29 -4.73 5.34
CA PRO A 143 6.12 -5.59 5.35
C PRO A 143 6.45 -7.00 5.85
N ARG A 144 5.58 -7.54 6.70
CA ARG A 144 5.64 -8.93 7.19
C ARG A 144 4.38 -9.67 6.79
N HIS A 145 4.54 -10.97 6.62
CA HIS A 145 3.44 -11.86 6.35
C HIS A 145 3.24 -12.81 7.54
N TYR A 146 2.12 -12.63 8.26
CA TYR A 146 1.76 -13.44 9.42
C TYR A 146 0.90 -14.62 9.01
N LYS A 147 1.34 -15.84 9.33
CA LYS A 147 0.59 -17.09 9.12
C LYS A 147 0.28 -17.84 10.42
N GLY A 148 0.54 -17.27 11.57
CA GLY A 148 0.23 -17.88 12.87
C GLY A 148 -1.26 -17.96 13.21
N GLY A 149 -2.15 -17.52 12.31
CA GLY A 149 -3.60 -17.47 12.46
C GLY A 149 -4.25 -16.57 11.41
N GLU A 150 -5.53 -16.24 11.58
CA GLU A 150 -6.25 -15.35 10.66
C GLU A 150 -5.70 -13.91 10.66
N SER A 151 -5.18 -13.44 11.80
CA SER A 151 -4.66 -12.10 12.00
C SER A 151 -3.77 -12.08 13.24
N ALA A 152 -2.68 -11.31 13.22
CA ALA A 152 -1.83 -11.12 14.39
C ALA A 152 -2.60 -10.47 15.56
N PRO A 153 -2.37 -10.84 16.82
CA PRO A 153 -3.11 -10.27 17.96
C PRO A 153 -2.75 -8.78 18.16
N LEU A 154 -3.74 -7.88 18.16
CA LEU A 154 -3.52 -6.47 18.46
C LEU A 154 -3.66 -6.17 19.96
N PHE A 155 -4.82 -6.49 20.53
CA PHE A 155 -5.10 -6.29 21.95
C PHE A 155 -4.76 -7.54 22.79
N GLY A 156 -4.94 -8.75 22.23
CA GLY A 156 -4.69 -10.02 22.89
C GLY A 156 -5.64 -10.29 24.06
N ASN A 157 -6.80 -9.65 24.11
CA ASN A 157 -7.80 -9.78 25.17
C ASN A 157 -9.22 -9.70 24.59
N PHE A 158 -10.24 -9.49 25.43
CA PHE A 158 -11.66 -9.40 25.02
C PHE A 158 -11.96 -8.27 24.01
N LEU A 159 -11.07 -7.29 23.86
CA LEU A 159 -11.20 -6.21 22.87
C LEU A 159 -10.71 -6.63 21.46
N GLU A 160 -10.05 -7.77 21.32
CA GLU A 160 -9.50 -8.25 20.04
C GLU A 160 -10.54 -8.21 18.90
N PRO A 161 -11.81 -8.62 19.10
CA PRO A 161 -12.83 -8.57 18.04
C PRO A 161 -13.10 -7.15 17.51
N LEU A 162 -12.86 -6.10 18.30
CA LEU A 162 -13.06 -4.71 17.88
C LEU A 162 -11.97 -4.23 16.89
N SER A 163 -10.85 -4.94 16.80
CA SER A 163 -9.76 -4.65 15.88
C SER A 163 -9.82 -5.44 14.59
N LYS A 164 -10.73 -6.39 14.48
CA LYS A 164 -10.87 -7.29 13.32
C LYS A 164 -12.15 -6.97 12.59
N THR A 165 -12.03 -6.46 11.36
CA THR A 165 -13.19 -6.07 10.56
C THR A 165 -13.14 -6.78 9.21
N PRO A 166 -14.01 -7.78 8.96
CA PRO A 166 -14.17 -8.34 7.63
C PRO A 166 -14.70 -7.28 6.65
N TRP A 167 -14.22 -7.29 5.41
CA TRP A 167 -14.56 -6.30 4.39
C TRP A 167 -16.06 -6.09 4.16
N TRP A 168 -16.87 -7.14 4.26
CA TRP A 168 -18.32 -7.09 4.05
C TRP A 168 -19.09 -6.32 5.14
N VAL A 169 -18.46 -6.08 6.30
CA VAL A 169 -19.04 -5.25 7.38
C VAL A 169 -19.21 -3.83 6.91
N ILE A 170 -18.29 -3.32 6.09
CA ILE A 170 -18.32 -1.92 5.61
C ILE A 170 -19.62 -1.60 4.86
N PRO A 171 -19.99 -2.30 3.77
CA PRO A 171 -21.24 -2.01 3.09
C PRO A 171 -22.48 -2.33 3.93
N ILE A 172 -22.48 -3.37 4.77
CA ILE A 172 -23.62 -3.73 5.61
C ILE A 172 -23.91 -2.64 6.65
N VAL A 173 -22.87 -2.08 7.26
CA VAL A 173 -23.02 -1.07 8.32
C VAL A 173 -23.33 0.31 7.73
N TRP A 174 -22.70 0.68 6.61
CA TRP A 174 -22.75 2.07 6.14
C TRP A 174 -23.75 2.35 5.02
N LEU A 175 -24.09 1.39 4.16
CA LEU A 175 -25.09 1.63 3.12
C LEU A 175 -26.49 1.98 3.66
N PRO A 176 -27.03 1.34 4.73
CA PRO A 176 -28.32 1.72 5.28
C PRO A 176 -28.37 3.18 5.76
N PRO A 177 -27.46 3.69 6.61
CA PRO A 177 -27.50 5.10 7.02
C PRO A 177 -27.25 6.07 5.86
N VAL A 178 -26.42 5.74 4.88
CA VAL A 178 -26.23 6.55 3.66
C VAL A 178 -27.52 6.63 2.86
N SER A 179 -28.18 5.50 2.63
CA SER A 179 -29.45 5.45 1.90
C SER A 179 -30.56 6.22 2.62
N TYR A 180 -30.65 6.04 3.93
CA TYR A 180 -31.64 6.76 4.74
C TYR A 180 -31.34 8.27 4.80
N GLY A 181 -30.09 8.66 5.00
CA GLY A 181 -29.64 10.06 4.98
C GLY A 181 -29.92 10.74 3.64
N THR A 182 -29.65 10.06 2.53
CA THR A 182 -29.99 10.53 1.18
C THR A 182 -31.49 10.70 1.04
N TYR A 183 -32.28 9.71 1.45
CA TYR A 183 -33.76 9.79 1.39
C TYR A 183 -34.33 11.00 2.16
N ILE A 184 -33.87 11.24 3.39
CA ILE A 184 -34.36 12.38 4.19
C ILE A 184 -33.86 13.72 3.65
N ALA A 185 -32.66 13.78 3.07
CA ALA A 185 -32.10 14.98 2.45
C ALA A 185 -32.98 15.49 1.30
N ARG A 186 -33.68 14.59 0.60
CA ARG A 186 -34.60 14.95 -0.52
C ARG A 186 -35.65 15.96 -0.13
N ALA A 187 -36.14 15.92 1.11
CA ALA A 187 -37.25 16.77 1.56
C ALA A 187 -36.92 18.27 1.61
N GLY A 188 -35.65 18.63 1.77
CA GLY A 188 -35.21 20.03 1.82
C GLY A 188 -34.42 20.51 0.60
N CYS A 189 -34.29 19.68 -0.44
CA CYS A 189 -33.73 20.09 -1.73
C CYS A 189 -34.86 20.54 -2.68
N SER A 190 -34.61 21.62 -3.44
CA SER A 190 -35.62 22.21 -4.36
C SER A 190 -35.98 21.27 -5.51
N SER A 191 -35.07 20.40 -5.91
CA SER A 191 -35.24 19.44 -7.00
C SER A 191 -34.41 18.17 -6.78
N LEU A 192 -34.72 17.11 -7.50
CA LEU A 192 -33.90 15.90 -7.53
C LEU A 192 -32.49 16.18 -8.11
N VAL A 193 -32.43 17.07 -9.10
CA VAL A 193 -31.15 17.45 -9.73
C VAL A 193 -30.23 18.14 -8.72
N GLU A 194 -30.80 19.00 -7.88
CA GLU A 194 -30.05 19.66 -6.80
C GLU A 194 -29.50 18.65 -5.79
N GLU A 195 -30.35 17.74 -5.29
CA GLU A 195 -29.94 16.69 -4.37
C GLU A 195 -28.81 15.83 -4.95
N VAL A 196 -29.00 15.30 -6.16
CA VAL A 196 -28.05 14.46 -6.88
C VAL A 196 -26.74 15.22 -7.13
N GLY A 197 -26.82 16.50 -7.50
CA GLY A 197 -25.66 17.35 -7.69
C GLY A 197 -24.82 17.49 -6.42
N TYR A 198 -25.44 17.76 -5.28
CA TYR A 198 -24.73 17.87 -4.00
C TYR A 198 -24.23 16.51 -3.50
N TRP A 199 -24.96 15.44 -3.76
CA TRP A 199 -24.51 14.10 -3.42
C TRP A 199 -23.24 13.73 -4.21
N PHE A 200 -23.20 13.99 -5.53
CA PHE A 200 -22.01 13.77 -6.34
C PHE A 200 -20.87 14.75 -6.00
N LEU A 201 -21.18 15.96 -5.56
CA LEU A 201 -20.16 16.86 -5.00
C LEU A 201 -19.51 16.22 -3.76
N GLY A 202 -20.30 15.61 -2.87
CA GLY A 202 -19.78 14.88 -1.71
C GLY A 202 -18.89 13.71 -2.10
N LEU A 203 -19.30 12.92 -3.09
CA LEU A 203 -18.52 11.83 -3.64
C LEU A 203 -17.18 12.33 -4.23
N PHE A 204 -17.21 13.41 -4.99
CA PHE A 204 -15.99 14.03 -5.54
C PHE A 204 -15.08 14.57 -4.44
N LEU A 205 -15.64 15.27 -3.45
CA LEU A 205 -14.87 15.79 -2.32
C LEU A 205 -14.20 14.65 -1.52
N TRP A 206 -14.84 13.48 -1.43
CA TRP A 206 -14.23 12.32 -0.80
C TRP A 206 -12.92 11.92 -1.48
N THR A 207 -12.84 11.95 -2.79
CA THR A 207 -11.60 11.59 -3.51
C THR A 207 -10.40 12.46 -3.11
N LEU A 208 -10.65 13.75 -2.81
CA LEU A 208 -9.64 14.64 -2.27
C LEU A 208 -9.36 14.36 -0.78
N VAL A 209 -10.41 14.09 0.00
CA VAL A 209 -10.30 13.79 1.43
C VAL A 209 -9.49 12.51 1.64
N GLU A 210 -9.75 11.43 0.89
CA GLU A 210 -8.96 10.20 0.99
C GLU A 210 -7.47 10.46 0.75
N TYR A 211 -7.14 11.25 -0.29
CA TYR A 211 -5.77 11.62 -0.60
C TYR A 211 -5.12 12.44 0.53
N ILE A 212 -5.84 13.45 1.06
CA ILE A 212 -5.35 14.31 2.14
C ILE A 212 -5.13 13.49 3.41
N LEU A 213 -6.09 12.64 3.77
CA LEU A 213 -5.97 11.79 4.97
C LEU A 213 -4.81 10.79 4.81
N HIS A 214 -4.69 10.15 3.65
CA HIS A 214 -3.61 9.20 3.39
C HIS A 214 -2.25 9.90 3.47
N ARG A 215 -2.09 11.01 2.76
CA ARG A 215 -0.82 11.73 2.67
C ARG A 215 -0.40 12.43 3.98
N PHE A 216 -1.33 13.04 4.72
CA PHE A 216 -0.99 13.94 5.82
C PHE A 216 -1.37 13.41 7.21
N LEU A 217 -2.36 12.51 7.31
CA LEU A 217 -2.73 11.90 8.59
C LEU A 217 -2.13 10.51 8.75
N PHE A 218 -2.20 9.69 7.71
CA PHE A 218 -1.71 8.32 7.78
C PHE A 218 -0.20 8.24 7.57
N HIS A 219 0.33 9.09 6.68
CA HIS A 219 1.76 9.26 6.44
C HIS A 219 2.33 10.54 7.08
N LEU A 220 2.07 10.75 8.38
CA LEU A 220 2.76 11.76 9.19
C LEU A 220 4.28 11.53 9.28
N ASP A 221 4.70 10.32 9.00
CA ASP A 221 6.08 9.85 8.97
C ASP A 221 6.83 10.27 7.71
N ARG A 222 6.13 10.79 6.68
CA ARG A 222 6.73 11.24 5.44
C ARG A 222 7.85 12.23 5.69
N GLN A 223 8.98 12.01 5.01
CA GLN A 223 10.12 12.91 5.06
C GLN A 223 9.86 14.14 4.16
N VAL A 224 10.04 15.32 4.71
CA VAL A 224 9.99 16.58 3.98
C VAL A 224 11.38 17.14 3.89
N GLU A 225 11.89 17.28 2.65
CA GLU A 225 13.12 18.00 2.40
C GLU A 225 12.85 19.51 2.57
N MET A 226 13.40 20.13 3.60
CA MET A 226 13.46 21.59 3.66
C MET A 226 14.59 22.07 2.76
N PHE A 227 14.26 22.99 1.83
CA PHE A 227 15.25 23.63 0.98
C PHE A 227 16.34 24.27 1.84
N PRO A 228 17.63 23.96 1.62
CA PRO A 228 18.68 24.56 2.38
C PRO A 228 18.86 26.04 1.97
N PHE A 229 18.69 26.93 2.90
CA PHE A 229 19.40 28.19 2.84
C PHE A 229 20.83 27.88 3.32
N GLU A 230 21.79 28.01 2.38
CA GLU A 230 23.25 27.85 2.57
C GLU A 230 23.74 26.51 3.15
N GLU A 231 24.46 25.74 2.33
CA GLU A 231 25.48 24.69 2.66
C GLU A 231 25.28 23.76 3.88
N ALA A 232 24.09 23.64 4.44
CA ALA A 232 23.83 22.79 5.58
C ALA A 232 23.12 21.49 5.16
N ILE A 233 23.77 20.38 5.48
CA ILE A 233 23.31 18.99 5.54
C ILE A 233 21.80 18.84 5.31
N LEU A 234 21.43 18.16 4.23
CA LEU A 234 20.05 17.72 3.94
C LEU A 234 19.54 16.89 5.13
N THR A 235 18.83 17.52 6.05
CA THR A 235 18.12 16.82 7.11
C THR A 235 16.69 16.61 6.65
N ALA A 236 16.36 15.38 6.31
CA ALA A 236 14.98 14.97 6.08
C ALA A 236 14.24 14.99 7.43
N TYR A 237 13.16 15.79 7.51
CA TYR A 237 12.32 15.89 8.70
C TYR A 237 11.01 15.15 8.48
N SER A 238 10.67 14.25 9.40
CA SER A 238 9.33 13.66 9.50
C SER A 238 8.48 14.46 10.48
N PHE A 239 7.20 14.69 10.14
CA PHE A 239 6.24 15.36 11.03
C PHE A 239 5.82 14.51 12.22
N LEU A 240 6.11 13.21 12.21
CA LEU A 240 5.78 12.33 13.32
C LEU A 240 6.62 12.70 14.55
N PRO A 241 6.02 13.09 15.68
CA PRO A 241 6.75 13.38 16.91
C PRO A 241 7.42 12.13 17.49
N ASN A 242 8.66 12.27 17.96
CA ASN A 242 9.39 11.17 18.61
C ASN A 242 8.90 10.97 20.05
N ASN A 243 7.69 10.40 20.19
CA ASN A 243 7.15 10.00 21.47
C ASN A 243 6.19 8.83 21.33
N ARG A 244 6.03 8.06 22.39
CA ARG A 244 5.21 6.84 22.40
C ARG A 244 3.76 7.04 21.98
N VAL A 245 3.16 8.19 22.29
CA VAL A 245 1.75 8.45 21.94
C VAL A 245 1.60 8.61 20.45
N ALA A 246 2.44 9.44 19.83
CA ALA A 246 2.43 9.67 18.38
C ALA A 246 2.74 8.38 17.61
N ILE A 247 3.76 7.64 18.02
CA ILE A 247 4.14 6.34 17.43
C ILE A 247 2.97 5.34 17.53
N THR A 248 2.32 5.26 18.69
CA THR A 248 1.20 4.32 18.87
C THR A 248 -0.02 4.74 18.05
N LEU A 249 -0.34 6.03 17.99
CA LEU A 249 -1.44 6.52 17.15
C LEU A 249 -1.17 6.28 15.66
N HIS A 250 0.03 6.56 15.19
CA HIS A 250 0.44 6.26 13.81
C HIS A 250 0.32 4.75 13.52
N PHE A 251 0.81 3.90 14.44
CA PHE A 251 0.70 2.45 14.30
C PHE A 251 -0.76 1.98 14.18
N LEU A 252 -1.66 2.52 15.02
CA LEU A 252 -3.08 2.16 15.00
C LEU A 252 -3.83 2.68 13.77
N LEU A 253 -3.47 3.87 13.26
CA LEU A 253 -4.16 4.48 12.12
C LEU A 253 -3.74 3.85 10.80
N HIS A 254 -2.44 3.62 10.60
CA HIS A 254 -1.93 3.16 9.30
C HIS A 254 -0.67 2.29 9.39
N GLY A 255 0.19 2.48 10.39
CA GLY A 255 1.44 1.75 10.52
C GLY A 255 1.25 0.23 10.60
N ILE A 256 0.21 -0.26 11.28
CA ILE A 256 -0.10 -1.69 11.32
C ILE A 256 -0.43 -2.25 9.93
N HIS A 257 -1.05 -1.43 9.06
CA HIS A 257 -1.38 -1.81 7.70
C HIS A 257 -0.12 -1.89 6.82
N HIS A 258 0.82 -0.95 6.94
CA HIS A 258 2.13 -1.06 6.28
C HIS A 258 2.96 -2.24 6.80
N TYR A 259 2.88 -2.52 8.09
CA TYR A 259 3.59 -3.63 8.72
C TYR A 259 3.05 -5.00 8.35
N LEU A 260 1.70 -5.13 8.23
CA LEU A 260 0.99 -6.36 7.89
C LEU A 260 -0.01 -6.12 6.75
N PRO A 261 0.45 -5.74 5.53
CA PRO A 261 -0.43 -5.31 4.45
C PRO A 261 -1.34 -6.40 3.92
N MET A 262 -1.00 -7.67 4.19
CA MET A 262 -1.79 -8.83 3.76
C MET A 262 -2.72 -9.37 4.86
N ASP A 263 -2.94 -8.63 5.96
CA ASP A 263 -3.90 -9.01 7.00
C ASP A 263 -5.33 -8.64 6.60
N LYS A 264 -6.12 -9.64 6.22
CA LYS A 264 -7.49 -9.50 5.70
C LYS A 264 -8.49 -8.89 6.68
N LEU A 265 -8.21 -8.93 7.98
CA LEU A 265 -9.14 -8.46 9.01
C LEU A 265 -8.78 -7.08 9.56
N ARG A 266 -7.64 -6.52 9.15
CA ARG A 266 -7.16 -5.19 9.62
C ARG A 266 -6.90 -4.22 8.50
N LEU A 267 -7.37 -4.52 7.31
CA LEU A 267 -7.21 -3.65 6.17
C LEU A 267 -8.31 -2.59 6.15
N VAL A 268 -9.58 -3.01 6.28
CA VAL A 268 -10.71 -2.07 6.32
C VAL A 268 -10.86 -1.43 7.70
N MET A 269 -11.30 -0.18 7.71
CA MET A 269 -11.39 0.60 8.95
C MET A 269 -12.50 0.07 9.87
N PRO A 270 -12.21 -0.20 11.15
CA PRO A 270 -13.25 -0.59 12.11
C PRO A 270 -14.35 0.46 12.21
N PRO A 271 -15.65 0.09 12.23
CA PRO A 271 -16.76 1.03 12.25
C PRO A 271 -16.71 2.04 13.42
N THR A 272 -16.22 1.65 14.58
CA THR A 272 -16.06 2.52 15.74
C THR A 272 -15.03 3.62 15.52
N LEU A 273 -13.89 3.28 14.90
CA LEU A 273 -12.85 4.24 14.54
C LEU A 273 -13.35 5.18 13.45
N PHE A 274 -14.06 4.64 12.45
CA PHE A 274 -14.64 5.45 11.38
C PHE A 274 -15.62 6.50 11.93
N LEU A 275 -16.50 6.15 12.87
CA LEU A 275 -17.42 7.11 13.49
C LEU A 275 -16.69 8.29 14.14
N ALA A 276 -15.58 8.01 14.83
CA ALA A 276 -14.78 9.05 15.45
C ALA A 276 -14.17 9.99 14.41
N LEU A 277 -13.62 9.42 13.31
CA LEU A 277 -12.99 10.18 12.22
C LEU A 277 -14.03 10.90 11.34
N ALA A 278 -15.21 10.34 11.12
CA ALA A 278 -16.27 10.94 10.28
C ALA A 278 -17.00 12.11 10.96
N THR A 279 -17.05 12.13 12.31
CA THR A 279 -17.77 13.15 13.06
C THR A 279 -17.30 14.60 12.77
N PRO A 280 -16.01 14.93 12.70
CA PRO A 280 -15.55 16.25 12.27
C PRO A 280 -16.04 16.63 10.87
N PHE A 281 -16.08 15.69 9.93
CA PHE A 281 -16.53 15.95 8.55
C PHE A 281 -18.05 16.17 8.48
N TRP A 282 -18.83 15.46 9.31
CA TRP A 282 -20.25 15.75 9.48
C TRP A 282 -20.46 17.21 9.94
N LYS A 283 -19.76 17.63 10.99
CA LYS A 283 -19.82 19.00 11.48
C LYS A 283 -19.36 20.02 10.45
N LEU A 284 -18.28 19.71 9.72
CA LEU A 284 -17.74 20.57 8.67
C LEU A 284 -18.75 20.74 7.52
N ALA A 285 -19.38 19.66 7.04
CA ALA A 285 -20.40 19.75 6.01
C ALA A 285 -21.57 20.64 6.44
N HIS A 286 -22.06 20.48 7.67
CA HIS A 286 -23.15 21.32 8.22
C HIS A 286 -22.71 22.76 8.54
N PHE A 287 -21.45 22.99 8.79
CA PHE A 287 -20.91 24.35 8.93
C PHE A 287 -20.76 25.03 7.56
N VAL A 288 -20.21 24.33 6.56
CA VAL A 288 -20.04 24.89 5.20
C VAL A 288 -21.39 25.15 4.55
N PHE A 289 -22.34 24.22 4.64
CA PHE A 289 -23.67 24.33 4.05
C PHE A 289 -24.74 24.69 5.12
N TYR A 290 -24.40 25.61 6.02
CA TYR A 290 -25.23 25.99 7.18
C TYR A 290 -26.62 26.48 6.81
N TRP A 291 -26.81 26.98 5.60
CA TRP A 291 -28.10 27.49 5.11
C TRP A 291 -29.15 26.42 4.78
N ASN A 292 -28.72 25.19 4.55
CA ASN A 292 -29.63 24.09 4.23
C ASN A 292 -29.10 22.74 4.77
N TRP A 293 -29.75 22.25 5.81
CA TRP A 293 -29.41 20.97 6.45
C TRP A 293 -29.45 19.79 5.47
N SER A 294 -30.42 19.77 4.54
CA SER A 294 -30.60 18.71 3.55
C SER A 294 -29.47 18.68 2.54
N VAL A 295 -29.02 19.85 2.09
CA VAL A 295 -27.81 19.95 1.21
C VAL A 295 -26.58 19.43 1.94
N ALA A 296 -26.34 19.88 3.18
CA ALA A 296 -25.23 19.38 3.98
C ALA A 296 -25.25 17.86 4.14
N THR A 297 -26.44 17.31 4.41
CA THR A 297 -26.65 15.86 4.54
C THR A 297 -26.42 15.12 3.23
N ALA A 298 -26.89 15.65 2.10
CA ALA A 298 -26.64 15.05 0.78
C ALA A 298 -25.14 14.99 0.45
N VAL A 299 -24.41 16.09 0.66
CA VAL A 299 -22.94 16.13 0.50
C VAL A 299 -22.26 15.11 1.40
N PHE A 300 -22.63 15.05 2.68
CA PHE A 300 -22.05 14.09 3.60
C PHE A 300 -22.34 12.64 3.20
N CYS A 301 -23.57 12.32 2.79
CA CYS A 301 -23.93 10.98 2.33
C CYS A 301 -23.13 10.57 1.09
N GLY A 302 -22.94 11.47 0.12
CA GLY A 302 -22.07 11.24 -1.02
C GLY A 302 -20.63 10.97 -0.61
N GLY A 303 -20.09 11.72 0.36
CA GLY A 303 -18.77 11.50 0.92
C GLY A 303 -18.62 10.15 1.61
N ILE A 304 -19.60 9.74 2.44
CA ILE A 304 -19.57 8.41 3.08
C ILE A 304 -19.68 7.28 2.06
N PHE A 305 -20.46 7.45 0.99
CA PHE A 305 -20.48 6.49 -0.10
C PHE A 305 -19.10 6.38 -0.78
N GLY A 306 -18.43 7.51 -0.98
CA GLY A 306 -17.04 7.53 -1.46
C GLY A 306 -16.09 6.76 -0.54
N TYR A 307 -16.22 6.93 0.79
CA TYR A 307 -15.47 6.13 1.76
C TYR A 307 -15.75 4.62 1.62
N ILE A 308 -17.01 4.21 1.46
CA ILE A 308 -17.32 2.79 1.24
C ILE A 308 -16.61 2.26 0.00
N CYS A 309 -16.65 3.00 -1.10
CA CYS A 309 -15.95 2.64 -2.33
C CYS A 309 -14.43 2.56 -2.13
N TYR A 310 -13.86 3.53 -1.42
CA TYR A 310 -12.43 3.56 -1.06
C TYR A 310 -12.02 2.32 -0.27
N ASP A 311 -12.69 2.04 0.83
CA ASP A 311 -12.31 0.97 1.75
C ASP A 311 -12.45 -0.43 1.09
N LEU A 312 -13.49 -0.62 0.27
CA LEU A 312 -13.67 -1.83 -0.53
C LEU A 312 -12.62 -1.96 -1.64
N THR A 313 -12.34 -0.86 -2.35
CA THR A 313 -11.29 -0.84 -3.39
C THR A 313 -9.95 -1.20 -2.77
N HIS A 314 -9.58 -0.56 -1.67
CA HIS A 314 -8.35 -0.82 -0.93
C HIS A 314 -8.22 -2.30 -0.57
N TYR A 315 -9.28 -2.89 0.00
CA TYR A 315 -9.31 -4.32 0.31
C TYR A 315 -9.09 -5.20 -0.93
N PHE A 316 -9.75 -4.88 -2.05
CA PHE A 316 -9.66 -5.68 -3.26
C PHE A 316 -8.31 -5.52 -3.96
N LEU A 317 -7.67 -4.35 -3.87
CA LEU A 317 -6.31 -4.15 -4.36
C LEU A 317 -5.29 -5.08 -3.66
N HIS A 318 -5.48 -5.38 -2.38
CA HIS A 318 -4.61 -6.33 -1.67
C HIS A 318 -4.96 -7.80 -1.94
N HIS A 319 -6.25 -8.15 -2.01
CA HIS A 319 -6.70 -9.54 -1.79
C HIS A 319 -7.42 -10.18 -2.97
N ARG A 320 -7.59 -9.48 -4.10
CA ARG A 320 -8.34 -10.02 -5.24
C ARG A 320 -7.59 -9.89 -6.56
N THR A 321 -7.82 -10.84 -7.46
CA THR A 321 -7.49 -10.68 -8.87
C THR A 321 -8.50 -9.73 -9.51
N LEU A 322 -8.04 -8.72 -10.24
CA LEU A 322 -8.85 -7.62 -10.70
C LEU A 322 -8.75 -7.45 -12.22
N PRO A 323 -9.78 -6.88 -12.90
CA PRO A 323 -9.70 -6.51 -14.31
C PRO A 323 -8.56 -5.52 -14.62
N SER A 324 -8.19 -5.34 -15.89
CA SER A 324 -6.98 -4.64 -16.35
C SER A 324 -6.73 -3.27 -15.69
N TYR A 325 -7.73 -2.38 -15.68
CA TYR A 325 -7.61 -1.06 -15.04
C TYR A 325 -7.26 -1.16 -13.53
N TRP A 326 -8.00 -2.00 -12.81
CA TRP A 326 -7.82 -2.21 -11.38
C TRP A 326 -6.52 -2.95 -11.06
N ARG A 327 -6.02 -3.76 -11.98
CA ARG A 327 -4.73 -4.45 -11.87
C ARG A 327 -3.57 -3.45 -11.87
N GLU A 328 -3.61 -2.45 -12.77
CA GLU A 328 -2.62 -1.37 -12.77
C GLU A 328 -2.69 -0.52 -11.51
N LEU A 329 -3.89 -0.27 -10.99
CA LEU A 329 -4.07 0.43 -9.73
C LEU A 329 -3.56 -0.42 -8.55
N LYS A 330 -3.78 -1.75 -8.58
CA LYS A 330 -3.22 -2.71 -7.62
C LYS A 330 -1.70 -2.67 -7.61
N LYS A 331 -1.05 -2.76 -8.77
CA LYS A 331 0.41 -2.66 -8.86
C LYS A 331 0.92 -1.36 -8.26
N TYR A 332 0.27 -0.25 -8.58
CA TYR A 332 0.61 1.07 -8.06
C TYR A 332 0.48 1.13 -6.53
N HIS A 333 -0.62 0.63 -5.98
CA HIS A 333 -0.84 0.62 -4.53
C HIS A 333 0.12 -0.34 -3.80
N LEU A 334 0.37 -1.53 -4.35
CA LEU A 334 1.36 -2.45 -3.79
C LEU A 334 2.79 -1.87 -3.89
N GLN A 335 3.12 -1.14 -4.96
CA GLN A 335 4.39 -0.42 -5.05
C GLN A 335 4.53 0.60 -3.91
N HIS A 336 3.46 1.32 -3.54
CA HIS A 336 3.44 2.20 -2.38
C HIS A 336 3.77 1.44 -1.08
N HIS A 337 3.16 0.27 -0.83
CA HIS A 337 3.42 -0.51 0.38
C HIS A 337 4.80 -1.14 0.46
N PHE A 338 5.30 -1.64 -0.67
CA PHE A 338 6.47 -2.52 -0.67
C PHE A 338 7.73 -1.86 -1.22
N MET A 339 7.62 -0.69 -1.88
CA MET A 339 8.73 -0.07 -2.60
C MET A 339 8.95 1.39 -2.22
N ASP A 340 7.91 2.21 -2.21
CA ASP A 340 8.03 3.66 -1.97
C ASP A 340 6.79 4.20 -1.28
N TYR A 341 6.78 4.18 0.04
CA TYR A 341 5.69 4.68 0.87
C TYR A 341 5.61 6.22 0.95
N GLU A 342 6.61 6.92 0.43
CA GLU A 342 6.63 8.39 0.42
C GLU A 342 5.83 9.01 -0.73
N ASN A 343 5.42 8.21 -1.71
CA ASN A 343 4.65 8.59 -2.88
C ASN A 343 3.50 7.61 -3.14
N GLY A 344 2.56 7.98 -4.02
CA GLY A 344 1.49 7.09 -4.44
C GLY A 344 0.34 6.96 -3.45
N PHE A 345 -0.17 8.09 -2.96
CA PHE A 345 -1.21 8.12 -1.92
C PHE A 345 -2.64 7.87 -2.43
N GLY A 346 -2.86 7.92 -3.74
CA GLY A 346 -4.17 7.66 -4.35
C GLY A 346 -4.52 6.18 -4.37
N VAL A 347 -5.56 5.78 -3.64
CA VAL A 347 -6.03 4.39 -3.55
C VAL A 347 -7.11 4.11 -4.58
N THR A 348 -8.12 4.97 -4.72
CA THR A 348 -9.19 4.78 -5.71
C THR A 348 -8.79 5.24 -7.11
N SER A 349 -7.87 6.19 -7.20
CA SER A 349 -7.30 6.68 -8.47
C SER A 349 -5.98 7.40 -8.25
N ARG A 350 -5.16 7.49 -9.29
CA ARG A 350 -3.89 8.24 -9.29
C ARG A 350 -4.07 9.74 -9.53
N PHE A 351 -5.31 10.23 -9.63
CA PHE A 351 -5.61 11.60 -10.07
C PHE A 351 -4.94 12.65 -9.18
N TRP A 352 -5.10 12.54 -7.87
CA TRP A 352 -4.52 13.52 -6.94
C TRP A 352 -3.00 13.40 -6.82
N ASP A 353 -2.43 12.22 -7.01
CA ASP A 353 -0.97 12.07 -7.13
C ASP A 353 -0.44 12.84 -8.33
N GLN A 354 -1.16 12.82 -9.46
CA GLN A 354 -0.81 13.61 -10.64
C GLN A 354 -0.90 15.12 -10.37
N VAL A 355 -1.97 15.56 -9.73
CA VAL A 355 -2.21 16.97 -9.41
C VAL A 355 -1.14 17.53 -8.47
N PHE A 356 -0.75 16.74 -7.47
CA PHE A 356 0.18 17.17 -6.41
C PHE A 356 1.62 16.68 -6.60
N GLY A 357 1.92 16.02 -7.72
CA GLY A 357 3.28 15.58 -8.05
C GLY A 357 3.84 14.50 -7.12
N THR A 358 2.97 13.64 -6.57
CA THR A 358 3.34 12.53 -5.68
C THR A 358 3.19 11.18 -6.37
N GLN A 359 3.36 11.14 -7.69
CA GLN A 359 3.31 9.88 -8.43
C GLN A 359 4.52 9.02 -8.09
N LEU A 360 4.27 7.72 -7.97
CA LEU A 360 5.33 6.73 -7.93
C LEU A 360 6.11 6.75 -9.25
N ALA A 361 7.43 6.64 -9.14
CA ALA A 361 8.26 6.44 -10.32
C ALA A 361 7.80 5.17 -11.06
N PRO A 362 7.75 5.18 -12.41
CA PRO A 362 7.49 3.96 -13.13
C PRO A 362 8.52 2.90 -12.70
N PRO A 363 8.10 1.64 -12.54
CA PRO A 363 9.05 0.58 -12.23
C PRO A 363 10.16 0.61 -13.27
N PRO A 364 11.42 0.38 -12.89
CA PRO A 364 12.55 0.44 -13.80
C PRO A 364 12.23 -0.42 -15.02
N ILE A 365 12.34 0.18 -16.20
CA ILE A 365 12.11 -0.52 -17.47
C ILE A 365 13.05 -1.71 -17.47
N LYS A 366 12.48 -2.91 -17.55
CA LYS A 366 13.26 -4.14 -17.75
C LYS A 366 14.00 -3.98 -19.08
N THR A 367 15.20 -3.45 -19.09
CA THR A 367 16.06 -3.52 -20.26
C THR A 367 16.48 -4.97 -20.40
N LEU A 368 15.89 -5.62 -21.39
CA LEU A 368 16.22 -6.98 -21.83
C LEU A 368 17.65 -7.05 -22.33
#